data_75723b58246342c0f8e7db40668cb372
#
_entry.id   75723b58246342c0f8e7db40668cb372
#
_cell.length_a   1.000
_cell.length_b   1.000
_cell.length_c   1.000
_cell.angle_alpha   90.00
_cell.angle_beta   90.00
_cell.angle_gamma   90.00
#
_symmetry.space_group_name_H-M   'P 1'
#
loop_
_entity.id
_entity.type
_entity.pdbx_description
1 polymer ?
#
loop_
_entity_poly.entity_id
_entity_poly.type
_entity_poly.pdbx_seq_one_letter_code
_entity_poly.pdbx_strand_id
1 'polypeptide(L)'
;MSSVAEKTAPKAAFDALLQQVSALQATVEKLTATIEEKDRIIAEKMEIILNQNRARFGQSSEQRKYLLCDGQLSLFEQIGDGITEKPGEEKALEAKKEIPVAAHKRKPKRTLEELAANLPEDPVILDLPEEQKRTADGRYLKCIGTDLVRSELIREPERVYVRKYYCRTYADPIAEQLTGRADIRRPDTPAPLLPHSYASASVVTDIIVKKYADALPLYRQEEMWKRMGVNLLRNTMANWVVQTAETYLKPFSAAFLAELLRQAAVHADETVLQVNKEPGREAAAESRIWAYASAKRAARQVRYFRYEESRKGACAEKVLGGYTGVVVSDGYSGYNILSRATRAGCWAHARRKWVEAMPRGVDRENATAAKGLEYCSRLFEVEQKLEALPDGKRREERQRLSKPIVDEYYAWLGTIFKPAGKLKKAVTYSLNQREYLCAFLDHGEIEISNNQVENAIRPIVVGRKNWLFCDTQAGANASVIIFSLLETAKANCLNPEAYLNHILTVLPDRFAVDPKAQIDDLLPWVDEMQSSFRSGA
;
A
#
# COMPACT_ATOMS: atom_id res chain seq x y z
N MET A 1 -82.87 -50.66 -6.56
CA MET A 1 -82.63 -49.62 -5.53
C MET A 1 -81.16 -49.48 -5.37
N SER A 2 -80.63 -48.56 -6.11
CA SER A 2 -79.18 -48.23 -6.12
C SER A 2 -79.06 -46.72 -6.07
N SER A 3 -78.02 -46.25 -5.46
CA SER A 3 -77.59 -44.87 -5.38
C SER A 3 -77.91 -44.05 -4.13
N VAL A 4 -77.05 -44.03 -3.15
CA VAL A 4 -76.76 -42.82 -2.30
C VAL A 4 -75.39 -42.97 -1.59
N ALA A 5 -74.36 -43.39 -2.24
CA ALA A 5 -73.06 -43.53 -1.57
C ALA A 5 -71.87 -42.71 -2.21
N GLU A 6 -72.15 -41.77 -3.13
CA GLU A 6 -71.06 -41.22 -3.95
C GLU A 6 -70.87 -39.71 -3.85
N LYS A 7 -71.38 -39.01 -2.82
CA LYS A 7 -71.24 -37.55 -2.73
C LYS A 7 -70.49 -36.97 -1.48
N THR A 8 -70.03 -37.83 -0.57
CA THR A 8 -69.44 -37.38 0.69
C THR A 8 -67.87 -37.35 0.67
N ALA A 9 -67.24 -38.14 -0.17
CA ALA A 9 -65.75 -38.20 -0.25
C ALA A 9 -65.05 -36.90 -0.75
N PRO A 10 -65.55 -36.17 -1.75
CA PRO A 10 -64.88 -34.95 -2.21
C PRO A 10 -65.02 -33.79 -1.22
N LYS A 11 -66.00 -33.71 -0.39
CA LYS A 11 -66.22 -32.66 0.60
C LYS A 11 -65.23 -32.78 1.79
N ALA A 12 -65.02 -33.99 2.29
CA ALA A 12 -64.07 -34.26 3.37
C ALA A 12 -62.65 -34.04 2.95
N ALA A 13 -62.28 -34.36 1.71
CA ALA A 13 -60.92 -34.04 1.16
C ALA A 13 -60.70 -32.53 0.99
N PHE A 14 -61.74 -31.80 0.59
CA PHE A 14 -61.65 -30.32 0.46
C PHE A 14 -61.52 -29.64 1.82
N ASP A 15 -62.31 -30.11 2.82
CA ASP A 15 -62.22 -29.59 4.19
C ASP A 15 -60.83 -29.87 4.84
N ALA A 16 -60.25 -31.04 4.57
CA ALA A 16 -58.88 -31.37 5.02
C ALA A 16 -57.81 -30.47 4.35
N LEU A 17 -57.96 -30.17 3.06
CA LEU A 17 -57.07 -29.22 2.35
C LEU A 17 -57.21 -27.80 2.89
N LEU A 18 -58.42 -27.34 3.19
CA LEU A 18 -58.68 -26.05 3.81
C LEU A 18 -58.02 -25.94 5.20
N GLN A 19 -58.06 -27.00 6.01
CA GLN A 19 -57.36 -27.05 7.29
C GLN A 19 -55.82 -26.99 7.12
N GLN A 20 -55.27 -27.69 6.12
CA GLN A 20 -53.84 -27.64 5.82
C GLN A 20 -53.42 -26.25 5.36
N VAL A 21 -54.17 -25.58 4.49
CA VAL A 21 -53.89 -24.22 4.04
C VAL A 21 -53.94 -23.25 5.22
N SER A 22 -54.92 -23.35 6.10
CA SER A 22 -55.00 -22.50 7.32
C SER A 22 -53.82 -22.74 8.27
N ALA A 23 -53.39 -23.98 8.46
CA ALA A 23 -52.22 -24.31 9.29
C ALA A 23 -50.90 -23.79 8.68
N LEU A 24 -50.77 -23.86 7.34
CA LEU A 24 -49.65 -23.30 6.62
C LEU A 24 -49.62 -21.77 6.71
N GLN A 25 -50.77 -21.10 6.57
CA GLN A 25 -50.89 -19.66 6.73
C GLN A 25 -50.46 -19.21 8.15
N ALA A 26 -50.94 -19.87 9.19
CA ALA A 26 -50.50 -19.59 10.57
C ALA A 26 -49.00 -19.83 10.78
N THR A 27 -48.42 -20.82 10.10
CA THR A 27 -46.97 -21.08 10.16
C THR A 27 -46.16 -20.00 9.44
N VAL A 28 -46.63 -19.53 8.29
CA VAL A 28 -46.04 -18.42 7.55
C VAL A 28 -46.06 -17.12 8.38
N GLU A 29 -47.22 -16.80 8.97
CA GLU A 29 -47.33 -15.61 9.86
C GLU A 29 -46.36 -15.69 11.03
N LYS A 30 -46.22 -16.86 11.66
CA LYS A 30 -45.26 -17.05 12.76
C LYS A 30 -43.81 -16.93 12.32
N LEU A 31 -43.47 -17.45 11.14
CA LEU A 31 -42.13 -17.30 10.58
C LEU A 31 -41.84 -15.86 10.19
N THR A 32 -42.79 -15.13 9.62
CA THR A 32 -42.67 -13.72 9.27
C THR A 32 -42.39 -12.88 10.52
N ALA A 33 -43.16 -13.06 11.58
CA ALA A 33 -42.93 -12.39 12.85
C ALA A 33 -41.55 -12.71 13.47
N THR A 34 -41.08 -13.95 13.30
CA THR A 34 -39.74 -14.35 13.78
C THR A 34 -38.63 -13.72 12.95
N ILE A 35 -38.82 -13.52 11.65
CA ILE A 35 -37.88 -12.84 10.77
C ILE A 35 -37.79 -11.35 11.15
N GLU A 36 -38.94 -10.69 11.32
CA GLU A 36 -38.99 -9.27 11.74
C GLU A 36 -38.26 -9.02 13.09
N GLU A 37 -38.45 -9.93 14.05
CA GLU A 37 -37.77 -9.84 15.33
C GLU A 37 -36.25 -10.06 15.19
N LYS A 38 -35.82 -10.99 14.36
CA LYS A 38 -34.39 -11.23 14.07
C LYS A 38 -33.77 -10.03 13.35
N ASP A 39 -34.47 -9.43 12.40
CA ASP A 39 -34.00 -8.25 11.67
C ASP A 39 -33.85 -7.05 12.61
N ARG A 40 -34.77 -6.89 13.56
CA ARG A 40 -34.62 -5.86 14.63
C ARG A 40 -33.39 -6.10 15.47
N ILE A 41 -33.13 -7.33 15.92
CA ILE A 41 -31.93 -7.70 16.70
C ILE A 41 -30.66 -7.47 15.89
N ILE A 42 -30.67 -7.78 14.60
CA ILE A 42 -29.53 -7.52 13.69
C ILE A 42 -29.28 -6.01 13.57
N ALA A 43 -30.32 -5.19 13.41
CA ALA A 43 -30.19 -3.75 13.32
C ALA A 43 -29.62 -3.15 14.63
N GLU A 44 -30.11 -3.58 15.79
CA GLU A 44 -29.57 -3.16 17.08
C GLU A 44 -28.08 -3.55 17.26
N LYS A 45 -27.72 -4.78 16.89
CA LYS A 45 -26.32 -5.24 16.95
C LYS A 45 -25.42 -4.50 15.95
N MET A 46 -25.89 -4.18 14.76
CA MET A 46 -25.19 -3.34 13.79
C MET A 46 -24.96 -1.93 14.33
N GLU A 47 -25.95 -1.35 14.98
CA GLU A 47 -25.78 -0.03 15.63
C GLU A 47 -24.76 -0.06 16.75
N ILE A 48 -24.75 -1.11 17.58
CA ILE A 48 -23.73 -1.30 18.62
C ILE A 48 -22.33 -1.45 17.99
N ILE A 49 -22.19 -2.22 16.92
CA ILE A 49 -20.93 -2.39 16.20
C ILE A 49 -20.47 -1.07 15.56
N LEU A 50 -21.39 -0.32 14.95
CA LEU A 50 -21.10 1.01 14.39
C LEU A 50 -20.68 2.00 15.47
N ASN A 51 -21.34 1.98 16.63
CA ASN A 51 -20.97 2.83 17.76
C ASN A 51 -19.64 2.42 18.40
N GLN A 52 -19.35 1.13 18.51
CA GLN A 52 -18.05 0.63 18.95
C GLN A 52 -16.94 0.96 17.92
N ASN A 53 -17.22 0.86 16.63
CA ASN A 53 -16.30 1.27 15.58
C ASN A 53 -16.12 2.79 15.55
N ARG A 54 -17.17 3.59 15.77
CA ARG A 54 -17.06 5.03 15.98
C ARG A 54 -16.26 5.39 17.24
N ALA A 55 -16.41 4.64 18.33
CA ALA A 55 -15.61 4.82 19.54
C ALA A 55 -14.14 4.41 19.36
N ARG A 56 -13.86 3.38 18.58
CA ARG A 56 -12.49 2.89 18.28
C ARG A 56 -11.81 3.63 17.12
N PHE A 57 -12.55 4.06 16.11
CA PHE A 57 -12.03 4.60 14.85
C PHE A 57 -12.55 6.00 14.49
N GLY A 58 -13.65 6.47 15.10
CA GLY A 58 -14.29 7.75 14.80
C GLY A 58 -13.48 8.98 15.22
N GLN A 59 -12.53 8.82 16.14
CA GLN A 59 -11.63 9.90 16.55
C GLN A 59 -10.58 10.25 15.49
N SER A 60 -10.35 9.38 14.51
CA SER A 60 -9.35 9.61 13.46
C SER A 60 -9.84 10.52 12.33
N SER A 61 -11.16 10.61 12.08
CA SER A 61 -11.70 11.43 10.97
C SER A 61 -11.79 12.91 11.31
N GLU A 62 -12.12 13.28 12.54
CA GLU A 62 -12.10 14.69 12.98
C GLU A 62 -10.68 15.21 13.21
N GLN A 63 -9.75 14.36 13.65
CA GLN A 63 -8.35 14.71 13.77
C GLN A 63 -7.66 14.90 12.41
N ARG A 64 -8.15 14.29 11.32
CA ARG A 64 -7.62 14.48 9.97
C ARG A 64 -7.71 15.92 9.46
N LYS A 65 -8.76 16.66 9.84
CA LYS A 65 -8.95 18.05 9.41
C LYS A 65 -7.84 19.01 9.91
N TYR A 66 -7.13 18.61 10.97
CA TYR A 66 -6.02 19.37 11.56
C TYR A 66 -4.63 18.78 11.31
N LEU A 67 -4.54 17.57 10.69
CA LEU A 67 -3.27 16.89 10.40
C LEU A 67 -2.78 17.11 8.96
N LEU A 68 -3.63 17.65 8.11
CA LEU A 68 -3.29 17.91 6.71
C LEU A 68 -2.64 19.29 6.60
N CYS A 69 -1.31 19.35 6.60
CA CYS A 69 -0.63 20.41 5.90
C CYS A 69 -0.85 20.20 4.40
N ASP A 70 -1.23 21.28 3.69
CA ASP A 70 -1.43 21.28 2.24
C ASP A 70 -0.30 20.54 1.53
N GLY A 71 -0.67 19.52 0.75
CA GLY A 71 0.26 18.71 -0.04
C GLY A 71 0.25 17.20 0.24
N GLN A 72 -0.37 16.72 1.32
CA GLN A 72 -0.60 15.29 1.54
C GLN A 72 -2.05 14.91 1.23
N LEU A 73 -2.33 14.63 -0.04
CA LEU A 73 -3.54 13.94 -0.44
C LEU A 73 -3.54 12.53 0.16
N SER A 74 -4.43 12.28 1.11
CA SER A 74 -4.62 10.95 1.67
C SER A 74 -5.20 10.04 0.59
N LEU A 75 -4.64 8.85 0.45
CA LEU A 75 -5.08 7.80 -0.48
C LEU A 75 -6.59 7.45 -0.35
N PHE A 76 -7.25 7.91 0.73
CA PHE A 76 -8.67 7.66 1.00
C PHE A 76 -9.62 8.75 0.46
N GLU A 77 -9.15 9.93 0.09
CA GLU A 77 -10.00 10.94 -0.58
C GLU A 77 -10.28 10.60 -2.04
N GLN A 78 -9.48 9.75 -2.66
CA GLN A 78 -9.73 9.28 -4.03
C GLN A 78 -10.74 8.12 -4.13
N ILE A 79 -11.14 7.51 -3.01
CA ILE A 79 -12.07 6.35 -2.99
C ILE A 79 -13.46 6.75 -2.48
N GLY A 80 -13.67 8.00 -2.03
CA GLY A 80 -14.86 8.44 -1.29
C GLY A 80 -16.04 8.98 -2.10
N ASP A 81 -15.93 9.17 -3.42
CA ASP A 81 -16.97 9.86 -4.20
C ASP A 81 -17.92 8.94 -4.99
N GLY A 82 -18.18 7.78 -4.49
CA GLY A 82 -19.16 6.91 -5.14
C GLY A 82 -19.93 6.02 -4.21
N ILE A 83 -20.84 6.53 -3.41
CA ILE A 83 -22.07 5.87 -2.91
C ILE A 83 -22.62 6.71 -1.74
N THR A 84 -23.69 7.42 -1.94
CA THR A 84 -24.97 7.42 -1.24
C THR A 84 -25.72 8.72 -1.43
N GLU A 85 -26.66 8.68 -2.30
CA GLU A 85 -27.91 9.41 -2.11
C GLU A 85 -28.85 8.54 -1.27
N LYS A 86 -29.36 9.07 -0.18
CA LYS A 86 -30.64 8.67 0.41
C LYS A 86 -31.43 9.90 0.81
N PRO A 87 -32.73 9.92 0.48
CA PRO A 87 -33.57 11.07 0.71
C PRO A 87 -34.17 11.08 2.13
N GLY A 88 -34.31 12.28 2.67
CA GLY A 88 -35.41 12.72 3.48
C GLY A 88 -35.40 12.37 4.96
N GLU A 89 -35.15 13.40 5.77
CA GLU A 89 -36.10 13.80 6.81
C GLU A 89 -35.68 15.17 7.36
N GLU A 90 -36.59 16.12 7.18
CA GLU A 90 -36.52 17.48 7.76
C GLU A 90 -36.66 17.40 9.28
N LYS A 91 -35.75 18.05 10.01
CA LYS A 91 -36.04 18.60 11.32
C LYS A 91 -35.34 19.94 11.50
N ALA A 92 -36.18 20.85 11.96
CA ALA A 92 -36.10 22.27 12.13
C ALA A 92 -34.78 22.90 12.58
N LEU A 93 -34.58 24.07 11.99
CA LEU A 93 -33.56 25.08 12.16
C LEU A 93 -33.43 25.61 13.58
N GLU A 94 -32.17 25.73 14.02
CA GLU A 94 -31.69 26.89 14.75
C GLU A 94 -30.52 27.51 13.97
N ALA A 95 -30.62 28.83 13.78
CA ALA A 95 -29.76 29.62 12.93
C ALA A 95 -28.30 29.61 13.42
N LYS A 96 -27.38 29.04 12.64
CA LYS A 96 -25.93 29.19 12.80
C LYS A 96 -25.44 30.26 11.84
N LYS A 97 -24.71 31.26 12.39
CA LYS A 97 -24.00 32.31 11.63
C LYS A 97 -23.14 31.66 10.55
N GLU A 98 -23.37 32.05 9.29
CA GLU A 98 -22.55 31.68 8.14
C GLU A 98 -21.14 32.26 8.28
N ILE A 99 -20.14 31.39 8.30
CA ILE A 99 -18.75 31.76 8.07
C ILE A 99 -18.55 31.69 6.56
N PRO A 100 -18.11 32.75 5.86
CA PRO A 100 -17.89 32.70 4.42
C PRO A 100 -16.71 31.75 4.13
N VAL A 101 -17.03 30.58 3.62
CA VAL A 101 -16.04 29.65 3.03
C VAL A 101 -15.70 30.15 1.64
N ALA A 102 -14.43 30.52 1.40
CA ALA A 102 -13.95 30.88 0.09
C ALA A 102 -14.28 29.76 -0.90
N ALA A 103 -14.89 30.15 -2.05
CA ALA A 103 -15.32 29.22 -3.08
C ALA A 103 -14.13 28.40 -3.60
N HIS A 104 -14.07 27.14 -3.25
CA HIS A 104 -13.14 26.19 -3.88
C HIS A 104 -13.54 26.01 -5.35
N LYS A 105 -12.69 26.47 -6.26
CA LYS A 105 -12.81 26.12 -7.67
C LYS A 105 -12.67 24.60 -7.79
N ARG A 106 -13.75 23.89 -8.13
CA ARG A 106 -13.70 22.47 -8.48
C ARG A 106 -12.74 22.32 -9.65
N LYS A 107 -11.72 21.48 -9.50
CA LYS A 107 -10.89 21.06 -10.64
C LYS A 107 -11.82 20.40 -11.67
N PRO A 108 -11.70 20.70 -12.98
CA PRO A 108 -12.49 20.03 -13.99
C PRO A 108 -12.29 18.51 -13.88
N LYS A 109 -13.37 17.73 -14.10
CA LYS A 109 -13.27 16.26 -14.16
C LYS A 109 -12.33 15.93 -15.33
N ARG A 110 -11.35 15.08 -15.09
CA ARG A 110 -10.49 14.55 -16.15
C ARG A 110 -11.36 13.78 -17.15
N THR A 111 -11.11 14.00 -18.43
CA THR A 111 -11.78 13.24 -19.50
C THR A 111 -11.21 11.83 -19.56
N LEU A 112 -11.91 10.89 -20.21
CA LEU A 112 -11.38 9.54 -20.42
C LEU A 112 -10.08 9.56 -21.23
N GLU A 113 -9.96 10.47 -22.18
CA GLU A 113 -8.78 10.71 -23.00
C GLU A 113 -7.56 11.10 -22.13
N GLU A 114 -7.75 11.99 -21.15
CA GLU A 114 -6.70 12.35 -20.20
C GLU A 114 -6.34 11.21 -19.25
N LEU A 115 -7.30 10.36 -18.88
CA LEU A 115 -7.10 9.22 -17.99
C LEU A 115 -6.42 8.04 -18.69
N ALA A 116 -6.66 7.86 -19.97
CA ALA A 116 -6.25 6.69 -20.75
C ALA A 116 -5.25 7.03 -21.88
N ALA A 117 -4.61 8.19 -21.84
CA ALA A 117 -3.72 8.71 -22.90
C ALA A 117 -2.60 7.73 -23.33
N ASN A 118 -2.22 6.81 -22.47
CA ASN A 118 -1.15 5.83 -22.74
C ASN A 118 -1.67 4.43 -23.09
N LEU A 119 -3.00 4.25 -23.27
CA LEU A 119 -3.58 2.96 -23.62
C LEU A 119 -3.75 2.84 -25.13
N PRO A 120 -3.61 1.64 -25.72
CA PRO A 120 -3.95 1.42 -27.13
C PRO A 120 -5.44 1.62 -27.35
N GLU A 121 -5.80 2.19 -28.51
CA GLU A 121 -7.16 2.38 -28.94
C GLU A 121 -7.63 1.21 -29.81
N ASP A 122 -8.86 0.74 -29.59
CA ASP A 122 -9.54 -0.26 -30.39
C ASP A 122 -10.78 0.36 -31.04
N PRO A 123 -10.68 0.91 -32.28
CA PRO A 123 -11.78 1.60 -32.95
C PRO A 123 -12.82 0.61 -33.48
N VAL A 124 -14.03 0.70 -32.95
CA VAL A 124 -15.20 -0.04 -33.45
C VAL A 124 -16.04 0.88 -34.33
N ILE A 125 -16.10 0.59 -35.63
CA ILE A 125 -16.89 1.35 -36.60
C ILE A 125 -18.30 0.76 -36.66
N LEU A 126 -19.29 1.51 -36.19
CA LEU A 126 -20.70 1.18 -36.33
C LEU A 126 -21.18 1.65 -37.71
N ASP A 127 -21.53 0.71 -38.55
CA ASP A 127 -21.99 1.02 -39.92
C ASP A 127 -23.42 0.50 -40.16
N LEU A 128 -24.11 1.10 -41.12
CA LEU A 128 -25.44 0.64 -41.53
C LEU A 128 -25.33 -0.73 -42.21
N PRO A 129 -26.32 -1.62 -42.02
CA PRO A 129 -26.45 -2.83 -42.85
C PRO A 129 -26.51 -2.46 -44.34
N GLU A 130 -25.96 -3.31 -45.21
CA GLU A 130 -25.89 -3.05 -46.66
C GLU A 130 -27.26 -2.72 -47.30
N GLU A 131 -28.32 -3.31 -46.76
CA GLU A 131 -29.70 -3.07 -47.21
C GLU A 131 -30.16 -1.64 -46.92
N GLN A 132 -29.71 -1.06 -45.79
CA GLN A 132 -30.07 0.31 -45.38
C GLN A 132 -29.17 1.39 -46.03
N LYS A 133 -28.08 0.99 -46.68
CA LYS A 133 -27.19 1.88 -47.44
C LYS A 133 -27.75 2.25 -48.82
N ARG A 134 -28.95 1.75 -49.15
CA ARG A 134 -29.62 2.05 -50.42
C ARG A 134 -30.90 2.81 -50.20
N THR A 135 -31.18 3.75 -51.09
CA THR A 135 -32.48 4.41 -51.18
C THR A 135 -33.52 3.47 -51.78
N ALA A 136 -34.83 3.79 -51.67
CA ALA A 136 -35.92 2.99 -52.25
C ALA A 136 -35.76 2.81 -53.77
N ASP A 137 -35.05 3.74 -54.46
CA ASP A 137 -34.75 3.71 -55.91
C ASP A 137 -33.48 2.92 -56.23
N GLY A 138 -32.86 2.23 -55.24
CA GLY A 138 -31.65 1.40 -55.44
C GLY A 138 -30.31 2.15 -55.47
N ARG A 139 -30.27 3.48 -55.28
CA ARG A 139 -29.04 4.27 -55.24
C ARG A 139 -28.31 4.11 -53.92
N TYR A 140 -26.98 4.03 -53.93
CA TYR A 140 -26.17 3.99 -52.71
C TYR A 140 -26.11 5.36 -52.01
N LEU A 141 -26.28 5.37 -50.71
CA LEU A 141 -26.02 6.52 -49.85
C LEU A 141 -24.50 6.73 -49.73
N LYS A 142 -24.10 8.01 -49.74
CA LYS A 142 -22.69 8.39 -49.52
C LYS A 142 -22.48 8.62 -48.03
N CYS A 143 -21.47 8.00 -47.45
CA CYS A 143 -21.02 8.34 -46.10
C CYS A 143 -20.49 9.79 -46.10
N ILE A 144 -21.05 10.64 -45.25
CA ILE A 144 -20.74 12.08 -45.17
C ILE A 144 -19.93 12.44 -43.93
N GLY A 145 -19.71 11.50 -43.01
CA GLY A 145 -18.91 11.70 -41.80
C GLY A 145 -18.86 10.44 -40.91
N THR A 146 -17.92 10.44 -39.99
CA THR A 146 -17.78 9.43 -38.92
C THR A 146 -17.51 10.17 -37.63
N ASP A 147 -18.46 10.14 -36.71
CA ASP A 147 -18.37 10.86 -35.45
C ASP A 147 -18.13 9.89 -34.30
N LEU A 148 -17.32 10.30 -33.32
CA LEU A 148 -17.13 9.55 -32.10
C LEU A 148 -18.39 9.61 -31.23
N VAL A 149 -19.07 8.50 -31.05
CA VAL A 149 -20.34 8.44 -30.29
C VAL A 149 -20.06 8.27 -28.78
N ARG A 150 -19.10 7.40 -28.42
CA ARG A 150 -18.68 7.16 -27.04
C ARG A 150 -17.32 6.48 -26.99
N SER A 151 -16.65 6.62 -25.86
CA SER A 151 -15.46 5.87 -25.52
C SER A 151 -15.71 5.03 -24.26
N GLU A 152 -15.23 3.81 -24.23
CA GLU A 152 -15.34 2.88 -23.11
C GLU A 152 -13.97 2.36 -22.73
N LEU A 153 -13.71 2.22 -21.42
CA LEU A 153 -12.50 1.54 -20.93
C LEU A 153 -12.77 0.03 -20.86
N ILE A 154 -12.09 -0.73 -21.71
CA ILE A 154 -12.23 -2.19 -21.78
C ILE A 154 -11.08 -2.87 -21.05
N ARG A 155 -11.37 -3.91 -20.27
CA ARG A 155 -10.39 -4.81 -19.64
C ARG A 155 -10.60 -6.23 -20.15
N GLU A 156 -9.59 -6.80 -20.79
CA GLU A 156 -9.55 -8.22 -21.08
C GLU A 156 -9.05 -9.01 -19.85
N PRO A 157 -9.59 -10.21 -19.58
CA PRO A 157 -9.09 -11.09 -18.52
C PRO A 157 -7.62 -11.47 -18.75
N GLU A 158 -6.87 -11.66 -17.66
CA GLU A 158 -5.48 -12.13 -17.69
C GLU A 158 -5.39 -13.47 -18.43
N ARG A 159 -4.45 -13.57 -19.37
CA ARG A 159 -4.21 -14.80 -20.13
C ARG A 159 -3.13 -15.64 -19.45
N VAL A 160 -3.47 -16.86 -19.05
CA VAL A 160 -2.54 -17.84 -18.49
C VAL A 160 -2.38 -18.99 -19.50
N TYR A 161 -1.14 -19.42 -19.74
CA TYR A 161 -0.86 -20.53 -20.65
C TYR A 161 0.40 -21.30 -20.22
N VAL A 162 0.54 -22.53 -20.70
CA VAL A 162 1.73 -23.36 -20.48
C VAL A 162 2.68 -23.23 -21.65
N ARG A 163 3.91 -22.75 -21.40
CA ARG A 163 4.99 -22.74 -22.39
C ARG A 163 5.79 -24.02 -22.26
N LYS A 164 5.91 -24.77 -23.35
CA LYS A 164 6.68 -26.02 -23.41
C LYS A 164 7.95 -25.77 -24.22
N TYR A 165 9.10 -26.09 -23.64
CA TYR A 165 10.39 -26.02 -24.33
C TYR A 165 10.76 -27.39 -24.87
N TYR A 166 11.06 -27.45 -26.16
CA TYR A 166 11.52 -28.68 -26.85
C TYR A 166 12.94 -28.43 -27.33
N CYS A 167 13.88 -29.32 -26.97
CA CYS A 167 15.28 -29.25 -27.37
C CYS A 167 15.54 -30.31 -28.46
N ARG A 168 15.98 -29.87 -29.62
CA ARG A 168 16.41 -30.78 -30.68
C ARG A 168 17.84 -31.26 -30.40
N THR A 169 18.05 -32.57 -30.56
CA THR A 169 19.35 -33.19 -30.39
C THR A 169 19.86 -33.59 -31.78
N TYR A 170 21.09 -33.21 -32.09
CA TYR A 170 21.76 -33.53 -33.35
C TYR A 170 22.91 -34.48 -33.06
N ALA A 171 23.12 -35.46 -33.93
CA ALA A 171 24.26 -36.37 -33.88
C ALA A 171 24.97 -36.32 -35.22
N ASP A 172 26.31 -36.40 -35.21
CA ASP A 172 27.11 -36.59 -36.43
C ASP A 172 27.22 -38.09 -36.71
N PRO A 173 26.51 -38.61 -37.77
CA PRO A 173 26.52 -40.04 -38.09
C PRO A 173 27.87 -40.51 -38.61
N ILE A 174 28.69 -39.61 -39.17
CA ILE A 174 30.04 -39.97 -39.70
C ILE A 174 31.03 -40.06 -38.55
N ALA A 175 30.98 -39.16 -37.59
CA ALA A 175 31.83 -39.18 -36.39
C ALA A 175 31.64 -40.48 -35.59
N GLU A 176 30.42 -40.97 -35.46
CA GLU A 176 30.12 -42.22 -34.77
C GLU A 176 30.71 -43.43 -35.46
N GLN A 177 30.64 -43.46 -36.82
CA GLN A 177 31.23 -44.56 -37.62
C GLN A 177 32.76 -44.56 -37.58
N LEU A 178 33.41 -43.39 -37.56
CA LEU A 178 34.87 -43.27 -37.60
C LEU A 178 35.52 -43.43 -36.20
N THR A 179 34.89 -42.99 -35.16
CA THR A 179 35.48 -42.89 -33.79
C THR A 179 34.86 -43.85 -32.78
N GLY A 180 33.73 -44.48 -33.11
CA GLY A 180 32.94 -45.30 -32.19
C GLY A 180 32.25 -44.48 -31.10
N ARG A 181 32.24 -43.13 -31.21
CA ARG A 181 31.57 -42.21 -30.27
C ARG A 181 30.67 -41.25 -31.04
N ALA A 182 29.43 -41.10 -30.57
CA ALA A 182 28.51 -40.12 -31.15
C ALA A 182 28.91 -38.70 -30.72
N ASP A 183 29.13 -37.79 -31.69
CA ASP A 183 29.19 -36.34 -31.43
C ASP A 183 27.76 -35.81 -31.33
N ILE A 184 27.29 -35.61 -30.09
CA ILE A 184 25.93 -35.16 -29.81
C ILE A 184 25.96 -33.67 -29.47
N ARG A 185 25.20 -32.87 -30.24
CA ARG A 185 25.07 -31.43 -30.05
C ARG A 185 23.63 -31.06 -29.69
N ARG A 186 23.49 -30.20 -28.71
CA ARG A 186 22.22 -29.63 -28.26
C ARG A 186 22.36 -28.11 -28.13
N PRO A 187 21.31 -27.32 -28.44
CA PRO A 187 21.29 -25.90 -28.12
C PRO A 187 21.28 -25.70 -26.62
N ASP A 188 21.79 -24.55 -26.17
CA ASP A 188 21.65 -24.09 -24.81
C ASP A 188 20.17 -23.85 -24.51
N THR A 189 19.75 -24.17 -23.28
CA THR A 189 18.39 -23.97 -22.81
C THR A 189 18.39 -22.89 -21.75
N PRO A 190 17.41 -21.94 -21.78
CA PRO A 190 17.29 -20.92 -20.73
C PRO A 190 17.19 -21.57 -19.35
N ALA A 191 17.87 -21.00 -18.36
CA ALA A 191 17.80 -21.48 -16.99
C ALA A 191 16.39 -21.30 -16.41
N PRO A 192 15.82 -22.31 -15.72
CA PRO A 192 14.55 -22.13 -15.04
C PRO A 192 14.72 -21.15 -13.88
N LEU A 193 13.68 -20.33 -13.60
CA LEU A 193 13.71 -19.43 -12.46
C LEU A 193 14.00 -20.18 -11.15
N LEU A 194 13.31 -21.29 -10.94
CA LEU A 194 13.53 -22.17 -9.78
C LEU A 194 13.72 -23.60 -10.26
N PRO A 195 14.78 -24.30 -9.84
CA PRO A 195 15.02 -25.69 -10.22
C PRO A 195 13.83 -26.59 -9.82
N HIS A 196 13.54 -27.57 -10.67
CA HIS A 196 12.45 -28.54 -10.47
C HIS A 196 11.06 -27.92 -10.26
N SER A 197 10.83 -26.72 -10.80
CA SER A 197 9.59 -25.97 -10.67
C SER A 197 9.06 -25.53 -12.05
N TYR A 198 7.75 -25.32 -12.13
CA TYR A 198 7.09 -24.67 -13.27
C TYR A 198 6.89 -23.15 -13.05
N ALA A 199 7.55 -22.58 -12.06
CA ALA A 199 7.54 -21.15 -11.78
C ALA A 199 8.23 -20.39 -12.92
N SER A 200 7.51 -19.49 -13.59
CA SER A 200 8.10 -18.53 -14.52
C SER A 200 8.31 -17.18 -13.84
N ALA A 201 9.17 -16.35 -14.41
CA ALA A 201 9.38 -14.98 -13.94
C ALA A 201 8.06 -14.20 -13.82
N SER A 202 7.20 -14.29 -14.84
CA SER A 202 5.92 -13.56 -14.86
C SER A 202 4.94 -14.03 -13.79
N VAL A 203 4.83 -15.33 -13.54
CA VAL A 203 3.94 -15.87 -12.49
C VAL A 203 4.42 -15.49 -11.10
N VAL A 204 5.73 -15.59 -10.83
CA VAL A 204 6.28 -15.22 -9.51
C VAL A 204 6.20 -13.72 -9.29
N THR A 205 6.43 -12.91 -10.32
CA THR A 205 6.21 -11.45 -10.26
C THR A 205 4.78 -11.12 -9.89
N ASP A 206 3.80 -11.70 -10.57
CA ASP A 206 2.38 -11.51 -10.31
C ASP A 206 2.02 -11.86 -8.85
N ILE A 207 2.49 -13.00 -8.35
CA ILE A 207 2.29 -13.43 -6.96
C ILE A 207 2.89 -12.42 -5.97
N ILE A 208 4.11 -11.95 -6.22
CA ILE A 208 4.82 -11.00 -5.37
C ILE A 208 4.13 -9.65 -5.36
N VAL A 209 3.81 -9.09 -6.52
CA VAL A 209 3.17 -7.77 -6.66
C VAL A 209 1.80 -7.79 -6.01
N LYS A 210 0.95 -8.76 -6.33
CA LYS A 210 -0.37 -8.93 -5.69
C LYS A 210 -0.28 -9.01 -4.17
N LYS A 211 0.74 -9.70 -3.63
CA LYS A 211 0.89 -9.84 -2.17
C LYS A 211 1.44 -8.56 -1.53
N TYR A 212 2.51 -7.98 -2.06
CA TYR A 212 3.28 -6.94 -1.36
C TYR A 212 2.94 -5.51 -1.80
N ALA A 213 2.50 -5.32 -3.07
CA ALA A 213 2.04 -4.02 -3.53
C ALA A 213 0.51 -3.85 -3.35
N ASP A 214 -0.29 -4.89 -3.69
CA ASP A 214 -1.75 -4.84 -3.66
C ASP A 214 -2.34 -5.39 -2.35
N ALA A 215 -1.49 -5.83 -1.43
CA ALA A 215 -1.88 -6.38 -0.13
C ALA A 215 -2.82 -7.60 -0.21
N LEU A 216 -2.75 -8.40 -1.28
CA LEU A 216 -3.60 -9.57 -1.50
C LEU A 216 -2.98 -10.85 -0.92
N PRO A 217 -3.56 -11.47 0.13
CA PRO A 217 -3.01 -12.67 0.75
C PRO A 217 -2.95 -13.87 -0.20
N LEU A 218 -1.95 -14.76 0.00
CA LEU A 218 -1.77 -15.94 -0.86
C LEU A 218 -3.00 -16.86 -0.90
N TYR A 219 -3.79 -16.97 0.19
CA TYR A 219 -5.00 -17.79 0.17
C TYR A 219 -6.07 -17.24 -0.79
N ARG A 220 -6.17 -15.91 -0.96
CA ARG A 220 -7.06 -15.30 -1.96
C ARG A 220 -6.53 -15.49 -3.37
N GLN A 221 -5.21 -15.43 -3.54
CA GLN A 221 -4.57 -15.73 -4.83
C GLN A 221 -4.78 -17.20 -5.22
N GLU A 222 -4.71 -18.15 -4.27
CA GLU A 222 -5.04 -19.56 -4.49
C GLU A 222 -6.44 -19.73 -5.08
N GLU A 223 -7.43 -19.03 -4.52
CA GLU A 223 -8.80 -19.04 -5.06
C GLU A 223 -8.91 -18.34 -6.44
N MET A 224 -8.09 -17.33 -6.70
CA MET A 224 -8.03 -16.70 -8.03
C MET A 224 -7.47 -17.67 -9.08
N TRP A 225 -6.35 -18.34 -8.78
CA TRP A 225 -5.77 -19.34 -9.66
C TRP A 225 -6.72 -20.50 -9.94
N LYS A 226 -7.44 -20.96 -8.92
CA LYS A 226 -8.44 -22.01 -9.06
C LYS A 226 -9.59 -21.61 -10.01
N ARG A 227 -10.07 -20.34 -9.95
CA ARG A 227 -11.07 -19.83 -10.90
C ARG A 227 -10.56 -19.77 -12.34
N MET A 228 -9.26 -19.62 -12.55
CA MET A 228 -8.61 -19.66 -13.86
C MET A 228 -8.32 -21.10 -14.33
N GLY A 229 -8.74 -22.13 -13.59
CA GLY A 229 -8.53 -23.54 -13.89
C GLY A 229 -7.14 -24.07 -13.48
N VAL A 230 -6.36 -23.33 -12.70
CA VAL A 230 -5.02 -23.72 -12.24
C VAL A 230 -5.04 -23.99 -10.74
N ASN A 231 -4.70 -25.23 -10.34
CA ASN A 231 -4.62 -25.60 -8.93
C ASN A 231 -3.24 -25.27 -8.34
N LEU A 232 -2.97 -23.99 -8.15
CA LEU A 232 -1.73 -23.48 -7.57
C LEU A 232 -1.92 -23.20 -6.07
N LEU A 233 -1.35 -24.08 -5.23
CA LEU A 233 -1.51 -24.02 -3.79
C LEU A 233 -0.71 -22.86 -3.17
N ARG A 234 -1.28 -22.24 -2.12
CA ARG A 234 -0.63 -21.15 -1.36
C ARG A 234 0.75 -21.52 -0.80
N ASN A 235 0.94 -22.78 -0.39
CA ASN A 235 2.24 -23.24 0.11
C ASN A 235 3.30 -23.27 -1.00
N THR A 236 2.91 -23.66 -2.22
CA THR A 236 3.80 -23.61 -3.41
C THR A 236 4.17 -22.16 -3.73
N MET A 237 3.18 -21.26 -3.75
CA MET A 237 3.43 -19.82 -3.96
C MET A 237 4.35 -19.25 -2.88
N ALA A 238 4.13 -19.58 -1.60
CA ALA A 238 4.97 -19.13 -0.50
C ALA A 238 6.42 -19.61 -0.64
N ASN A 239 6.62 -20.87 -1.02
CA ASN A 239 7.95 -21.43 -1.26
C ASN A 239 8.66 -20.74 -2.42
N TRP A 240 7.95 -20.47 -3.53
CA TRP A 240 8.51 -19.73 -4.66
C TRP A 240 8.93 -18.32 -4.28
N VAL A 241 8.10 -17.61 -3.52
CA VAL A 241 8.40 -16.27 -3.01
C VAL A 241 9.66 -16.27 -2.13
N VAL A 242 9.76 -17.21 -1.19
CA VAL A 242 10.92 -17.31 -0.29
C VAL A 242 12.20 -17.65 -1.06
N GLN A 243 12.15 -18.65 -1.93
CA GLN A 243 13.32 -19.07 -2.73
C GLN A 243 13.77 -17.93 -3.67
N THR A 244 12.85 -17.27 -4.34
CA THR A 244 13.15 -16.14 -5.23
C THR A 244 13.81 -15.00 -4.47
N ALA A 245 13.29 -14.65 -3.29
CA ALA A 245 13.86 -13.59 -2.47
C ALA A 245 15.31 -13.90 -2.04
N GLU A 246 15.56 -15.12 -1.55
CA GLU A 246 16.89 -15.52 -1.10
C GLU A 246 17.89 -15.67 -2.26
N THR A 247 17.46 -16.23 -3.39
CA THR A 247 18.36 -16.53 -4.51
C THR A 247 18.67 -15.28 -5.33
N TYR A 248 17.65 -14.49 -5.69
CA TYR A 248 17.78 -13.42 -6.68
C TYR A 248 17.71 -12.02 -6.12
N LEU A 249 16.90 -11.78 -5.05
CA LEU A 249 16.64 -10.42 -4.59
C LEU A 249 17.50 -9.98 -3.41
N LYS A 250 18.08 -10.92 -2.69
CA LYS A 250 18.96 -10.64 -1.53
C LYS A 250 20.21 -9.79 -1.89
N PRO A 251 20.87 -9.97 -3.05
CA PRO A 251 21.96 -9.09 -3.48
C PRO A 251 21.53 -7.61 -3.59
N PHE A 252 20.30 -7.34 -4.06
CA PHE A 252 19.77 -5.96 -4.12
C PHE A 252 19.61 -5.35 -2.72
N SER A 253 19.13 -6.13 -1.76
CA SER A 253 19.01 -5.66 -0.37
C SER A 253 20.37 -5.24 0.21
N ALA A 254 21.44 -5.98 -0.10
CA ALA A 254 22.80 -5.63 0.30
C ALA A 254 23.30 -4.36 -0.42
N ALA A 255 23.05 -4.21 -1.72
CA ALA A 255 23.41 -3.03 -2.50
C ALA A 255 22.66 -1.78 -2.00
N PHE A 256 21.36 -1.92 -1.66
CA PHE A 256 20.55 -0.83 -1.10
C PHE A 256 21.08 -0.37 0.26
N LEU A 257 21.46 -1.30 1.13
CA LEU A 257 22.07 -0.95 2.40
C LEU A 257 23.40 -0.22 2.19
N ALA A 258 24.25 -0.71 1.30
CA ALA A 258 25.53 -0.08 1.00
C ALA A 258 25.35 1.36 0.47
N GLU A 259 24.38 1.57 -0.43
CA GLU A 259 24.06 2.91 -0.95
C GLU A 259 23.48 3.83 0.14
N LEU A 260 22.57 3.32 0.97
CA LEU A 260 21.96 4.09 2.06
C LEU A 260 23.01 4.60 3.06
N LEU A 261 23.99 3.77 3.42
CA LEU A 261 25.06 4.14 4.36
C LEU A 261 26.08 5.15 3.80
N ARG A 262 26.06 5.41 2.50
CA ARG A 262 26.88 6.45 1.86
C ARG A 262 26.21 7.82 1.87
N GLN A 263 24.91 7.89 2.15
CA GLN A 263 24.15 9.14 2.09
C GLN A 263 24.40 10.01 3.33
N ALA A 264 24.16 11.31 3.20
CA ALA A 264 24.35 12.28 4.28
C ALA A 264 23.30 12.12 5.39
N ALA A 265 22.09 11.64 5.05
CA ALA A 265 20.99 11.50 5.98
C ALA A 265 20.16 10.23 5.74
N VAL A 266 19.70 9.61 6.83
CA VAL A 266 18.85 8.42 6.86
C VAL A 266 17.68 8.64 7.80
N HIS A 267 16.49 8.33 7.35
CA HIS A 267 15.28 8.24 8.18
C HIS A 267 15.14 6.83 8.72
N ALA A 268 14.83 6.66 9.99
CA ALA A 268 14.68 5.37 10.64
C ALA A 268 13.38 5.30 11.46
N ASP A 269 12.71 4.15 11.38
CA ASP A 269 11.50 3.83 12.15
C ASP A 269 11.31 2.31 12.23
N GLU A 270 10.40 1.81 13.07
CA GLU A 270 10.10 0.40 13.15
C GLU A 270 8.61 0.12 13.31
N THR A 271 8.16 -1.04 12.82
CA THR A 271 6.77 -1.49 12.97
C THR A 271 6.70 -2.94 13.48
N VAL A 272 5.62 -3.27 14.18
CA VAL A 272 5.37 -4.63 14.69
C VAL A 272 5.21 -5.62 13.55
N LEU A 273 5.79 -6.80 13.70
CA LEU A 273 5.54 -7.98 12.89
C LEU A 273 5.37 -9.18 13.82
N GLN A 274 4.32 -9.96 13.63
CA GLN A 274 4.17 -11.26 14.28
C GLN A 274 4.76 -12.35 13.38
N VAL A 275 5.57 -13.24 13.98
CA VAL A 275 6.13 -14.43 13.31
C VAL A 275 5.81 -15.64 14.18
N ASN A 276 5.05 -16.61 13.63
CA ASN A 276 4.52 -17.71 14.46
C ASN A 276 5.57 -18.75 14.86
N LYS A 277 6.53 -19.02 13.97
CA LYS A 277 7.56 -20.07 14.16
C LYS A 277 8.94 -19.43 14.27
N GLU A 278 9.20 -18.78 15.41
CA GLU A 278 10.53 -18.29 15.78
C GLU A 278 11.15 -19.26 16.80
N PRO A 279 12.36 -19.76 16.60
CA PRO A 279 13.01 -20.65 17.54
C PRO A 279 13.13 -20.03 18.93
N GLY A 280 12.63 -20.73 19.95
CA GLY A 280 12.73 -20.29 21.34
C GLY A 280 11.80 -19.13 21.74
N ARG A 281 10.80 -18.78 20.89
CA ARG A 281 9.85 -17.71 21.19
C ARG A 281 8.40 -18.19 20.99
N GLU A 282 7.49 -17.60 21.74
CA GLU A 282 6.05 -17.84 21.59
C GLU A 282 5.52 -17.19 20.30
N ALA A 283 4.53 -17.82 19.68
CA ALA A 283 3.90 -17.32 18.46
C ALA A 283 3.28 -15.90 18.59
N ALA A 284 2.89 -15.51 19.82
CA ALA A 284 2.37 -14.19 20.13
C ALA A 284 3.45 -13.12 20.36
N ALA A 285 4.74 -13.50 20.37
CA ALA A 285 5.83 -12.57 20.59
C ALA A 285 5.91 -11.53 19.47
N GLU A 286 6.08 -10.26 19.85
CA GLU A 286 6.21 -9.18 18.89
C GLU A 286 7.65 -9.10 18.37
N SER A 287 7.82 -9.39 17.10
CA SER A 287 9.00 -9.06 16.32
C SER A 287 8.83 -7.74 15.60
N ARG A 288 9.84 -7.25 14.91
CA ARG A 288 9.83 -5.92 14.29
C ARG A 288 10.35 -5.96 12.86
N ILE A 289 9.80 -5.09 12.03
CA ILE A 289 10.45 -4.65 10.80
C ILE A 289 11.04 -3.28 11.08
N TRP A 290 12.35 -3.19 11.00
CA TRP A 290 13.10 -1.94 11.02
C TRP A 290 13.17 -1.41 9.60
N ALA A 291 12.82 -0.16 9.42
CA ALA A 291 12.78 0.53 8.14
C ALA A 291 13.75 1.69 8.13
N TYR A 292 14.47 1.82 7.03
CA TYR A 292 15.42 2.89 6.79
C TYR A 292 15.15 3.46 5.41
N ALA A 293 15.13 4.77 5.31
CA ALA A 293 14.83 5.46 4.06
C ALA A 293 15.82 6.61 3.81
N SER A 294 16.16 6.85 2.55
CA SER A 294 16.86 8.06 2.13
C SER A 294 16.06 9.30 2.48
N ALA A 295 16.73 10.41 2.72
CA ALA A 295 16.11 11.73 2.68
C ALA A 295 15.43 11.99 1.32
N LYS A 296 14.37 12.80 1.31
CA LYS A 296 13.60 13.12 0.09
C LYS A 296 14.47 13.64 -1.06
N ARG A 297 15.54 14.34 -0.73
CA ARG A 297 16.43 15.04 -1.67
C ARG A 297 17.60 14.17 -2.15
N ALA A 298 17.77 12.96 -1.62
CA ALA A 298 18.83 12.08 -2.06
C ALA A 298 18.66 11.74 -3.55
N ALA A 299 19.74 11.82 -4.32
CA ALA A 299 19.72 11.52 -5.75
C ALA A 299 19.33 10.06 -6.06
N ARG A 300 19.73 9.14 -5.18
CA ARG A 300 19.39 7.73 -5.23
C ARG A 300 18.46 7.42 -4.07
N GLN A 301 17.22 7.17 -4.37
CA GLN A 301 16.24 6.86 -3.34
C GLN A 301 16.34 5.40 -2.92
N VAL A 302 16.47 5.15 -1.63
CA VAL A 302 16.52 3.81 -1.03
C VAL A 302 15.44 3.67 0.02
N ARG A 303 14.81 2.51 0.04
CA ARG A 303 13.90 2.04 1.09
C ARG A 303 14.41 0.66 1.51
N TYR A 304 15.03 0.57 2.68
CA TYR A 304 15.63 -0.65 3.19
C TYR A 304 14.87 -1.14 4.41
N PHE A 305 14.48 -2.41 4.39
CA PHE A 305 13.77 -3.04 5.50
C PHE A 305 14.56 -4.22 6.03
N ARG A 306 14.50 -4.40 7.34
CA ARG A 306 15.15 -5.50 8.03
C ARG A 306 14.22 -6.10 9.07
N TYR A 307 14.12 -7.42 9.10
CA TYR A 307 13.44 -8.16 10.15
C TYR A 307 14.37 -8.34 11.35
N GLU A 308 13.87 -8.08 12.55
CA GLU A 308 14.55 -8.31 13.83
C GLU A 308 13.54 -8.81 14.88
N GLU A 309 13.99 -9.71 15.73
CA GLU A 309 13.15 -10.33 16.77
C GLU A 309 12.78 -9.37 17.91
N SER A 310 13.35 -8.18 17.98
CA SER A 310 13.12 -7.24 19.06
C SER A 310 13.13 -5.78 18.64
N ARG A 311 12.66 -4.93 19.57
CA ARG A 311 12.74 -3.47 19.45
C ARG A 311 14.02 -2.87 20.06
N LYS A 312 14.95 -3.69 20.58
CA LYS A 312 16.14 -3.19 21.28
C LYS A 312 17.02 -2.34 20.37
N GLY A 313 17.65 -1.29 20.94
CA GLY A 313 18.54 -0.39 20.17
C GLY A 313 19.69 -1.10 19.46
N ALA A 314 20.15 -2.23 19.98
CA ALA A 314 21.13 -3.09 19.30
C ALA A 314 20.71 -3.49 17.87
N CYS A 315 19.41 -3.49 17.55
CA CYS A 315 18.93 -3.77 16.20
C CYS A 315 19.23 -2.60 15.26
N ALA A 316 19.07 -1.34 15.72
CA ALA A 316 19.49 -0.17 14.98
C ALA A 316 21.03 -0.09 14.83
N GLU A 317 21.76 -0.46 15.88
CA GLU A 317 23.24 -0.48 15.90
C GLU A 317 23.80 -1.47 14.86
N LYS A 318 23.19 -2.63 14.64
CA LYS A 318 23.59 -3.58 13.58
C LYS A 318 23.62 -2.96 12.18
N VAL A 319 22.77 -1.97 11.93
CA VAL A 319 22.64 -1.31 10.62
C VAL A 319 23.41 0.01 10.60
N LEU A 320 23.22 0.85 11.61
CA LEU A 320 23.71 2.23 11.65
C LEU A 320 24.88 2.45 12.63
N GLY A 321 25.40 1.44 13.31
CA GLY A 321 26.47 1.61 14.31
C GLY A 321 27.77 2.22 13.78
N GLY A 322 28.08 2.02 12.51
CA GLY A 322 29.20 2.64 11.81
C GLY A 322 28.86 3.94 11.07
N TYR A 323 27.58 4.32 11.01
CA TYR A 323 27.12 5.47 10.24
C TYR A 323 27.44 6.79 10.96
N THR A 324 27.92 7.79 10.21
CA THR A 324 28.37 9.09 10.73
C THR A 324 27.52 10.27 10.27
N GLY A 325 26.53 10.03 9.40
CA GLY A 325 25.61 11.07 8.92
C GLY A 325 24.48 11.37 9.91
N VAL A 326 23.42 12.00 9.42
CA VAL A 326 22.26 12.38 10.24
C VAL A 326 21.20 11.26 10.21
N VAL A 327 20.72 10.86 11.39
CA VAL A 327 19.62 9.91 11.54
C VAL A 327 18.38 10.63 12.04
N VAL A 328 17.36 10.74 11.18
CA VAL A 328 16.05 11.29 11.54
C VAL A 328 15.18 10.17 12.07
N SER A 329 14.68 10.29 13.31
CA SER A 329 13.83 9.27 13.93
C SER A 329 12.77 9.90 14.83
N ASP A 330 11.88 9.07 15.36
CA ASP A 330 10.98 9.47 16.44
C ASP A 330 11.73 9.63 17.78
N GLY A 331 11.00 9.88 18.86
CA GLY A 331 11.57 10.02 20.21
C GLY A 331 11.92 8.70 20.91
N TYR A 332 12.02 7.58 20.20
CA TYR A 332 12.35 6.30 20.79
C TYR A 332 13.83 6.26 21.26
N SER A 333 14.02 5.93 22.53
CA SER A 333 15.34 5.92 23.18
C SER A 333 16.31 4.85 22.63
N GLY A 334 15.81 3.83 21.94
CA GLY A 334 16.63 2.80 21.32
C GLY A 334 17.65 3.34 20.30
N TYR A 335 17.37 4.50 19.68
CA TYR A 335 18.32 5.14 18.77
C TYR A 335 19.46 5.91 19.47
N ASN A 336 19.40 6.08 20.81
CA ASN A 336 20.48 6.75 21.57
C ASN A 336 21.81 5.97 21.56
N ILE A 337 21.79 4.69 21.20
CA ILE A 337 22.98 3.86 21.05
C ILE A 337 23.89 4.31 19.88
N LEU A 338 23.34 5.06 18.92
CA LEU A 338 24.04 5.50 17.71
C LEU A 338 24.97 6.67 18.02
N SER A 339 26.06 6.41 18.74
CA SER A 339 26.99 7.44 19.24
C SER A 339 27.82 8.15 18.14
N ARG A 340 27.90 7.59 16.93
CA ARG A 340 28.66 8.16 15.80
C ARG A 340 27.82 9.01 14.86
N ALA A 341 26.50 8.83 14.88
CA ALA A 341 25.56 9.57 14.03
C ALA A 341 25.00 10.79 14.78
N THR A 342 24.73 11.86 14.05
CA THR A 342 23.94 12.98 14.57
C THR A 342 22.46 12.59 14.55
N ARG A 343 21.80 12.66 15.68
CA ARG A 343 20.34 12.38 15.75
C ARG A 343 19.54 13.64 15.48
N ALA A 344 18.50 13.52 14.65
CA ALA A 344 17.48 14.55 14.45
C ALA A 344 16.09 14.00 14.80
N GLY A 345 15.29 14.82 15.46
CA GLY A 345 13.93 14.47 15.89
C GLY A 345 12.88 14.86 14.86
N CYS A 346 11.69 14.27 15.01
CA CYS A 346 10.55 14.47 14.11
C CYS A 346 9.55 15.48 14.69
N TRP A 347 9.40 16.66 14.08
CA TRP A 347 8.40 17.65 14.47
C TRP A 347 6.95 17.20 14.20
N ALA A 348 6.73 16.28 13.26
CA ALA A 348 5.40 15.69 13.06
C ALA A 348 4.94 14.90 14.30
N HIS A 349 5.86 14.22 15.00
CA HIS A 349 5.56 13.56 16.27
C HIS A 349 5.29 14.57 17.41
N ALA A 350 6.07 15.64 17.50
CA ALA A 350 5.79 16.73 18.44
C ALA A 350 4.40 17.33 18.19
N ARG A 351 4.07 17.64 16.92
CA ARG A 351 2.76 18.15 16.50
C ARG A 351 1.63 17.18 16.87
N ARG A 352 1.81 15.87 16.66
CA ARG A 352 0.82 14.84 17.04
C ARG A 352 0.52 14.88 18.53
N LYS A 353 1.52 15.10 19.40
CA LYS A 353 1.30 15.25 20.84
C LYS A 353 0.45 16.46 21.19
N TRP A 354 0.62 17.58 20.49
CA TRP A 354 -0.22 18.76 20.64
C TRP A 354 -1.65 18.53 20.16
N VAL A 355 -1.84 17.84 19.03
CA VAL A 355 -3.18 17.43 18.54
C VAL A 355 -3.89 16.55 19.56
N GLU A 356 -3.20 15.56 20.13
CA GLU A 356 -3.76 14.70 21.18
C GLU A 356 -4.12 15.47 22.46
N ALA A 357 -3.43 16.58 22.74
CA ALA A 357 -3.66 17.43 23.91
C ALA A 357 -4.79 18.44 23.71
N MET A 358 -5.32 18.60 22.49
CA MET A 358 -6.45 19.50 22.23
C MET A 358 -7.69 19.08 23.03
N PRO A 359 -8.33 20.03 23.73
CA PRO A 359 -9.55 19.75 24.47
C PRO A 359 -10.71 19.38 23.54
N ARG A 360 -11.63 18.58 24.04
CA ARG A 360 -12.92 18.31 23.38
C ARG A 360 -13.92 19.39 23.82
N GLY A 361 -14.41 20.20 22.91
CA GLY A 361 -15.39 21.24 23.22
C GLY A 361 -15.16 22.57 22.50
N VAL A 362 -15.85 23.62 22.95
CA VAL A 362 -16.01 24.90 22.24
C VAL A 362 -14.77 25.81 22.32
N ASP A 363 -13.94 25.68 23.36
CA ASP A 363 -12.83 26.61 23.62
C ASP A 363 -11.48 26.07 23.09
N ARG A 364 -11.44 25.73 21.79
CA ARG A 364 -10.25 25.16 21.16
C ARG A 364 -9.19 26.22 20.82
N GLU A 365 -9.60 27.40 20.43
CA GLU A 365 -8.69 28.45 19.94
C GLU A 365 -7.81 29.04 21.06
N ASN A 366 -8.35 29.13 22.27
CA ASN A 366 -7.65 29.65 23.46
C ASN A 366 -6.88 28.56 24.23
N ALA A 367 -6.96 27.31 23.80
CA ALA A 367 -6.29 26.23 24.52
C ALA A 367 -4.75 26.32 24.37
N THR A 368 -4.03 26.04 25.47
CA THR A 368 -2.56 25.97 25.46
C THR A 368 -2.03 25.05 24.34
N ALA A 369 -2.75 23.95 24.05
CA ALA A 369 -2.39 23.03 22.98
C ALA A 369 -2.52 23.65 21.57
N ALA A 370 -3.44 24.61 21.37
CA ALA A 370 -3.59 25.32 20.10
C ALA A 370 -2.35 26.17 19.79
N LYS A 371 -1.80 26.84 20.79
CA LYS A 371 -0.55 27.60 20.65
C LYS A 371 0.63 26.70 20.32
N GLY A 372 0.72 25.50 20.91
CA GLY A 372 1.73 24.50 20.54
C GLY A 372 1.60 24.02 19.09
N LEU A 373 0.36 23.86 18.58
CA LEU A 373 0.08 23.54 17.18
C LEU A 373 0.47 24.68 16.23
N GLU A 374 0.20 25.93 16.63
CA GLU A 374 0.55 27.14 15.87
C GLU A 374 2.07 27.18 15.61
N TYR A 375 2.90 27.01 16.65
CA TYR A 375 4.36 26.95 16.47
C TYR A 375 4.78 25.85 15.50
N CYS A 376 4.23 24.64 15.63
CA CYS A 376 4.52 23.57 14.68
C CYS A 376 4.09 23.95 13.26
N SER A 377 2.92 24.56 13.07
CA SER A 377 2.43 24.98 11.74
C SER A 377 3.33 26.03 11.12
N ARG A 378 3.75 27.05 11.88
CA ARG A 378 4.73 28.06 11.43
C ARG A 378 6.04 27.43 10.94
N LEU A 379 6.55 26.43 11.64
CA LEU A 379 7.77 25.71 11.20
C LEU A 379 7.55 24.95 9.90
N PHE A 380 6.43 24.25 9.75
CA PHE A 380 6.12 23.53 8.51
C PHE A 380 5.88 24.48 7.33
N GLU A 381 5.28 25.64 7.54
CA GLU A 381 5.11 26.68 6.52
C GLU A 381 6.47 27.24 6.04
N VAL A 382 7.41 27.47 6.97
CA VAL A 382 8.79 27.85 6.59
C VAL A 382 9.43 26.75 5.75
N GLU A 383 9.37 25.49 6.19
CA GLU A 383 9.97 24.36 5.46
C GLU A 383 9.39 24.21 4.04
N GLN A 384 8.10 24.46 3.85
CA GLN A 384 7.47 24.44 2.54
C GLN A 384 8.07 25.52 1.61
N LYS A 385 8.32 26.73 2.14
CA LYS A 385 8.96 27.81 1.37
C LYS A 385 10.43 27.48 1.02
N LEU A 386 11.10 26.72 1.88
CA LEU A 386 12.51 26.34 1.70
C LEU A 386 12.70 25.07 0.87
N GLU A 387 11.64 24.40 0.44
CA GLU A 387 11.70 23.08 -0.21
C GLU A 387 12.56 23.08 -1.49
N ALA A 388 12.52 24.14 -2.28
CA ALA A 388 13.27 24.25 -3.54
C ALA A 388 14.73 24.68 -3.37
N LEU A 389 15.15 25.11 -2.17
CA LEU A 389 16.51 25.65 -1.96
C LEU A 389 17.54 24.51 -1.85
N PRO A 390 18.77 24.71 -2.32
CA PRO A 390 19.91 23.84 -2.04
C PRO A 390 20.20 23.72 -0.54
N ASP A 391 20.77 22.60 -0.10
CA ASP A 391 20.94 22.27 1.32
C ASP A 391 21.70 23.34 2.12
N GLY A 392 22.77 23.92 1.57
CA GLY A 392 23.51 24.99 2.22
C GLY A 392 22.67 26.26 2.46
N LYS A 393 21.93 26.71 1.44
CA LYS A 393 21.02 27.85 1.56
C LYS A 393 19.85 27.56 2.47
N ARG A 394 19.31 26.33 2.42
CA ARG A 394 18.24 25.87 3.30
C ARG A 394 18.67 25.95 4.77
N ARG A 395 19.91 25.54 5.10
CA ARG A 395 20.46 25.68 6.44
C ARG A 395 20.56 27.15 6.86
N GLU A 396 21.05 28.04 6.02
CA GLU A 396 21.12 29.48 6.30
C GLU A 396 19.74 30.08 6.57
N GLU A 397 18.76 29.77 5.72
CA GLU A 397 17.40 30.27 5.86
C GLU A 397 16.67 29.66 7.09
N ARG A 398 16.98 28.42 7.48
CA ARG A 398 16.49 27.83 8.74
C ARG A 398 17.00 28.60 9.96
N GLN A 399 18.27 28.99 9.96
CA GLN A 399 18.82 29.84 11.02
C GLN A 399 18.12 31.20 11.06
N ARG A 400 17.77 31.78 9.92
CA ARG A 400 17.11 33.08 9.83
C ARG A 400 15.62 33.04 10.16
N LEU A 401 14.88 32.03 9.70
CA LEU A 401 13.42 31.98 9.76
C LEU A 401 12.88 30.99 10.81
N SER A 402 13.47 29.79 10.90
CA SER A 402 12.97 28.73 11.78
C SER A 402 13.52 28.85 13.19
N LYS A 403 14.79 29.26 13.34
CA LYS A 403 15.42 29.38 14.67
C LYS A 403 14.68 30.35 15.60
N PRO A 404 14.27 31.55 15.20
CA PRO A 404 13.46 32.42 16.08
C PRO A 404 12.16 31.77 16.55
N ILE A 405 11.47 31.01 15.66
CA ILE A 405 10.24 30.31 16.01
C ILE A 405 10.52 29.20 17.05
N VAL A 406 11.62 28.47 16.89
CA VAL A 406 12.06 27.44 17.83
C VAL A 406 12.43 28.05 19.17
N ASP A 407 13.14 29.19 19.20
CA ASP A 407 13.52 29.89 20.41
C ASP A 407 12.27 30.41 21.16
N GLU A 408 11.30 31.02 20.45
CA GLU A 408 10.02 31.44 20.99
C GLU A 408 9.22 30.24 21.56
N TYR A 409 9.21 29.11 20.84
CA TYR A 409 8.53 27.91 21.27
C TYR A 409 9.07 27.37 22.59
N TYR A 410 10.39 27.27 22.74
CA TYR A 410 10.97 26.78 23.99
C TYR A 410 10.88 27.79 25.14
N ALA A 411 10.95 29.09 24.87
CA ALA A 411 10.67 30.13 25.86
C ALA A 411 9.22 30.02 26.35
N TRP A 412 8.25 29.88 25.43
CA TRP A 412 6.85 29.70 25.78
C TRP A 412 6.59 28.39 26.56
N LEU A 413 7.24 27.27 26.21
CA LEU A 413 7.12 26.01 26.95
C LEU A 413 7.49 26.19 28.43
N GLY A 414 8.49 27.03 28.73
CA GLY A 414 8.91 27.37 30.08
C GLY A 414 7.86 28.14 30.89
N THR A 415 6.87 28.78 30.25
CA THR A 415 5.78 29.50 30.91
C THR A 415 4.61 28.60 31.32
N ILE A 416 4.55 27.36 30.84
CA ILE A 416 3.42 26.45 31.12
C ILE A 416 3.57 25.86 32.52
N PHE A 417 2.71 26.35 33.42
CA PHE A 417 2.77 25.93 34.81
C PHE A 417 1.95 24.64 35.06
N LYS A 418 2.57 23.64 35.70
CA LYS A 418 1.96 22.36 36.11
C LYS A 418 1.06 21.70 35.05
N PRO A 419 1.54 21.42 33.83
CA PRO A 419 0.72 20.76 32.81
C PRO A 419 0.28 19.37 33.30
N ALA A 420 -0.96 18.95 32.94
CA ALA A 420 -1.54 17.67 33.35
C ALA A 420 -1.97 16.84 32.13
N GLY A 421 -2.18 15.55 32.31
CA GLY A 421 -2.76 14.65 31.31
C GLY A 421 -1.99 14.63 29.97
N LYS A 422 -2.72 14.81 28.88
CA LYS A 422 -2.14 14.82 27.51
C LYS A 422 -1.28 16.07 27.25
N LEU A 423 -1.63 17.22 27.85
CA LEU A 423 -0.83 18.43 27.77
C LEU A 423 0.56 18.22 28.39
N LYS A 424 0.64 17.57 29.56
CA LYS A 424 1.93 17.19 30.18
C LYS A 424 2.75 16.33 29.24
N LYS A 425 2.13 15.35 28.54
CA LYS A 425 2.84 14.49 27.58
C LYS A 425 3.44 15.30 26.41
N ALA A 426 2.70 16.28 25.87
CA ALA A 426 3.19 17.12 24.78
C ALA A 426 4.36 18.01 25.22
N VAL A 427 4.23 18.67 26.38
CA VAL A 427 5.30 19.51 26.94
C VAL A 427 6.55 18.67 27.27
N THR A 428 6.36 17.55 27.98
CA THR A 428 7.49 16.67 28.35
C THR A 428 8.20 16.10 27.13
N TYR A 429 7.45 15.68 26.11
CA TYR A 429 8.04 15.22 24.86
C TYR A 429 8.91 16.29 24.20
N SER A 430 8.36 17.51 24.07
CA SER A 430 9.06 18.61 23.44
C SER A 430 10.35 19.01 24.19
N LEU A 431 10.30 19.01 25.53
CA LEU A 431 11.46 19.31 26.35
C LEU A 431 12.52 18.22 26.30
N ASN A 432 12.13 16.96 26.43
CA ASN A 432 13.04 15.81 26.39
C ASN A 432 13.69 15.60 25.01
N GLN A 433 13.01 16.01 23.95
CA GLN A 433 13.50 15.88 22.57
C GLN A 433 14.11 17.19 22.04
N ARG A 434 14.36 18.20 22.89
CA ARG A 434 14.81 19.54 22.46
C ARG A 434 16.05 19.48 21.59
N GLU A 435 17.09 18.79 22.02
CA GLU A 435 18.35 18.65 21.27
C GLU A 435 18.10 18.08 19.88
N TYR A 436 17.34 16.99 19.78
CA TYR A 436 17.04 16.31 18.52
C TYR A 436 16.10 17.13 17.63
N LEU A 437 15.09 17.78 18.21
CA LEU A 437 14.15 18.63 17.47
C LEU A 437 14.83 19.91 16.94
N CYS A 438 15.91 20.37 17.55
CA CYS A 438 16.67 21.53 17.07
C CYS A 438 17.70 21.15 15.99
N ALA A 439 18.12 19.89 15.89
CA ALA A 439 19.20 19.46 14.98
C ALA A 439 18.94 19.84 13.50
N PHE A 440 17.69 19.88 13.04
CA PHE A 440 17.36 20.26 11.66
C PHE A 440 17.83 21.66 11.28
N LEU A 441 18.02 22.55 12.25
CA LEU A 441 18.48 23.92 12.01
C LEU A 441 19.90 23.97 11.42
N ASP A 442 20.73 22.98 11.74
CA ASP A 442 22.12 22.90 11.32
C ASP A 442 22.35 21.99 10.09
N HIS A 443 21.29 21.27 9.67
CA HIS A 443 21.35 20.25 8.64
C HIS A 443 20.36 20.53 7.52
N GLY A 444 20.79 21.13 6.41
CA GLY A 444 19.93 21.44 5.26
C GLY A 444 19.48 20.20 4.46
N GLU A 445 20.21 19.09 4.58
CA GLU A 445 19.98 17.83 3.87
C GLU A 445 18.80 17.01 4.40
N ILE A 446 18.30 17.28 5.61
CA ILE A 446 17.21 16.52 6.24
C ILE A 446 15.85 17.23 6.15
N GLU A 447 14.79 16.45 6.24
CA GLU A 447 13.44 16.94 6.46
C GLU A 447 13.17 17.15 7.96
N ILE A 448 12.26 18.09 8.27
CA ILE A 448 11.80 18.38 9.64
C ILE A 448 10.95 17.22 10.22
N SER A 449 10.51 16.28 9.39
CA SER A 449 9.67 15.15 9.78
C SER A 449 10.21 13.81 9.30
N ASN A 450 9.80 12.74 9.98
CA ASN A 450 10.17 11.36 9.63
C ASN A 450 9.22 10.71 8.62
N ASN A 451 8.44 11.51 7.88
CA ASN A 451 7.40 11.03 6.97
C ASN A 451 7.93 10.15 5.85
N GLN A 452 9.20 10.29 5.45
CA GLN A 452 9.82 9.48 4.39
C GLN A 452 9.76 7.98 4.73
N VAL A 453 10.21 7.61 5.91
CA VAL A 453 10.19 6.22 6.35
C VAL A 453 8.79 5.78 6.80
N GLU A 454 7.99 6.67 7.41
CA GLU A 454 6.60 6.35 7.77
C GLU A 454 5.77 5.98 6.53
N ASN A 455 5.94 6.70 5.42
CA ASN A 455 5.28 6.38 4.15
C ASN A 455 5.78 5.05 3.56
N ALA A 456 7.07 4.75 3.68
CA ALA A 456 7.64 3.48 3.25
C ALA A 456 7.12 2.27 4.06
N ILE A 457 6.84 2.46 5.35
CA ILE A 457 6.25 1.43 6.23
C ILE A 457 4.76 1.18 5.93
N ARG A 458 4.04 2.18 5.41
CA ARG A 458 2.58 2.11 5.22
C ARG A 458 2.09 0.89 4.44
N PRO A 459 2.69 0.47 3.30
CA PRO A 459 2.30 -0.74 2.58
C PRO A 459 2.38 -2.00 3.46
N ILE A 460 3.41 -2.10 4.30
CA ILE A 460 3.59 -3.20 5.25
C ILE A 460 2.45 -3.24 6.27
N VAL A 461 2.11 -2.08 6.85
CA VAL A 461 1.04 -1.96 7.86
C VAL A 461 -0.33 -2.28 7.25
N VAL A 462 -0.60 -1.82 6.01
CA VAL A 462 -1.83 -2.14 5.28
C VAL A 462 -1.88 -3.63 4.96
N GLY A 463 -0.82 -4.19 4.39
CA GLY A 463 -0.73 -5.60 4.06
C GLY A 463 -0.92 -6.49 5.29
N ARG A 464 -0.27 -6.17 6.41
CA ARG A 464 -0.40 -6.90 7.67
C ARG A 464 -1.85 -6.99 8.17
N LYS A 465 -2.71 -6.01 7.89
CA LYS A 465 -4.13 -6.11 8.22
C LYS A 465 -4.86 -7.19 7.43
N ASN A 466 -4.30 -7.63 6.30
CA ASN A 466 -4.88 -8.67 5.45
C ASN A 466 -4.33 -10.07 5.74
N TRP A 467 -3.01 -10.21 5.99
CA TRP A 467 -2.40 -11.53 6.26
C TRP A 467 -1.98 -11.76 7.71
N LEU A 468 -2.08 -10.77 8.59
CA LEU A 468 -1.89 -10.75 10.04
C LEU A 468 -0.45 -11.07 10.51
N PHE A 469 0.17 -12.15 10.06
CA PHE A 469 1.46 -12.65 10.53
C PHE A 469 2.29 -13.28 9.40
N CYS A 470 3.57 -13.48 9.64
CA CYS A 470 4.42 -14.40 8.90
C CYS A 470 4.47 -15.76 9.63
N ASP A 471 4.46 -16.87 8.89
CA ASP A 471 4.52 -18.19 9.51
C ASP A 471 5.93 -18.53 10.00
N THR A 472 6.97 -18.11 9.28
CA THR A 472 8.37 -18.43 9.55
C THR A 472 9.28 -17.21 9.48
N GLN A 473 10.47 -17.30 10.09
CA GLN A 473 11.52 -16.29 9.92
C GLN A 473 11.99 -16.15 8.47
N ALA A 474 12.06 -17.27 7.71
CA ALA A 474 12.40 -17.23 6.29
C ALA A 474 11.37 -16.40 5.49
N GLY A 475 10.07 -16.57 5.79
CA GLY A 475 9.01 -15.76 5.20
C GLY A 475 9.08 -14.27 5.60
N ALA A 476 9.47 -13.97 6.85
CA ALA A 476 9.68 -12.61 7.31
C ALA A 476 10.87 -11.96 6.59
N ASN A 477 12.01 -12.66 6.50
CA ASN A 477 13.19 -12.18 5.76
C ASN A 477 12.90 -11.97 4.28
N ALA A 478 12.23 -12.93 3.61
CA ALA A 478 11.80 -12.77 2.22
C ALA A 478 10.91 -11.52 2.04
N SER A 479 9.99 -11.29 2.99
CA SER A 479 9.09 -10.12 2.93
C SER A 479 9.86 -8.80 2.98
N VAL A 480 10.83 -8.64 3.88
CA VAL A 480 11.60 -7.38 3.99
C VAL A 480 12.52 -7.16 2.77
N ILE A 481 13.07 -8.22 2.19
CA ILE A 481 13.86 -8.15 0.94
C ILE A 481 12.96 -7.65 -0.20
N ILE A 482 11.78 -8.24 -0.35
CA ILE A 482 10.83 -7.88 -1.41
C ILE A 482 10.30 -6.45 -1.22
N PHE A 483 9.91 -6.07 0.00
CA PHE A 483 9.50 -4.68 0.27
C PHE A 483 10.64 -3.70 -0.02
N SER A 484 11.90 -4.04 0.31
CA SER A 484 13.05 -3.19 -0.01
C SER A 484 13.18 -2.97 -1.52
N LEU A 485 13.01 -4.02 -2.33
CA LEU A 485 13.06 -3.89 -3.78
C LEU A 485 11.91 -3.06 -4.34
N LEU A 486 10.67 -3.43 -4.00
CA LEU A 486 9.48 -2.78 -4.57
C LEU A 486 9.38 -1.31 -4.15
N GLU A 487 9.61 -0.99 -2.87
CA GLU A 487 9.52 0.38 -2.39
C GLU A 487 10.70 1.25 -2.86
N THR A 488 11.89 0.66 -3.06
CA THR A 488 13.03 1.36 -3.69
C THR A 488 12.74 1.63 -5.17
N ALA A 489 12.19 0.67 -5.91
CA ALA A 489 11.79 0.87 -7.30
C ALA A 489 10.77 2.02 -7.43
N LYS A 490 9.70 2.00 -6.62
CA LYS A 490 8.70 3.08 -6.57
C LYS A 490 9.30 4.44 -6.22
N ALA A 491 10.21 4.48 -5.24
CA ALA A 491 10.87 5.71 -4.81
C ALA A 491 11.77 6.32 -5.91
N ASN A 492 12.26 5.49 -6.84
CA ASN A 492 12.98 5.90 -8.04
C ASN A 492 12.08 6.01 -9.28
N CYS A 493 10.76 6.10 -9.11
CA CYS A 493 9.77 6.27 -10.18
C CYS A 493 9.74 5.12 -11.19
N LEU A 494 10.13 3.90 -10.83
CA LEU A 494 9.98 2.73 -11.68
C LEU A 494 8.63 2.03 -11.48
N ASN A 495 8.10 1.40 -12.53
CA ASN A 495 7.02 0.44 -12.42
C ASN A 495 7.55 -0.82 -11.71
N PRO A 496 7.13 -1.12 -10.48
CA PRO A 496 7.73 -2.19 -9.70
C PRO A 496 7.47 -3.57 -10.26
N GLU A 497 6.35 -3.77 -10.97
CA GLU A 497 5.99 -5.04 -11.60
C GLU A 497 6.88 -5.32 -12.82
N ALA A 498 6.97 -4.37 -13.74
CA ALA A 498 7.79 -4.49 -14.94
C ALA A 498 9.27 -4.64 -14.58
N TYR A 499 9.76 -3.87 -13.61
CA TYR A 499 11.12 -3.94 -13.12
C TYR A 499 11.43 -5.29 -12.45
N LEU A 500 10.57 -5.78 -11.55
CA LEU A 500 10.75 -7.10 -10.92
C LEU A 500 10.72 -8.23 -11.96
N ASN A 501 9.79 -8.17 -12.92
CA ASN A 501 9.70 -9.17 -13.98
C ASN A 501 10.97 -9.22 -14.84
N HIS A 502 11.55 -8.07 -15.14
CA HIS A 502 12.83 -7.99 -15.86
C HIS A 502 13.96 -8.64 -15.05
N ILE A 503 14.11 -8.29 -13.77
CA ILE A 503 15.11 -8.91 -12.90
C ILE A 503 14.98 -10.43 -12.88
N LEU A 504 13.78 -10.95 -12.68
CA LEU A 504 13.52 -12.39 -12.61
C LEU A 504 13.63 -13.10 -13.96
N THR A 505 13.64 -12.36 -15.06
CA THR A 505 13.89 -12.90 -16.41
C THR A 505 15.38 -13.00 -16.69
N VAL A 506 16.16 -12.01 -16.27
CA VAL A 506 17.61 -11.93 -16.60
C VAL A 506 18.48 -12.74 -15.64
N LEU A 507 18.18 -12.70 -14.33
CA LEU A 507 19.08 -13.27 -13.32
C LEU A 507 19.23 -14.80 -13.37
N PRO A 508 18.23 -15.62 -13.76
CA PRO A 508 18.41 -17.07 -13.80
C PRO A 508 19.55 -17.50 -14.71
N ASP A 509 19.63 -16.97 -15.93
CA ASP A 509 20.71 -17.28 -16.88
C ASP A 509 22.04 -16.72 -16.38
N ARG A 510 22.06 -15.48 -15.85
CA ARG A 510 23.26 -14.85 -15.29
C ARG A 510 23.84 -15.66 -14.11
N PHE A 511 23.01 -16.09 -13.17
CA PHE A 511 23.45 -16.85 -12.00
C PHE A 511 23.71 -18.34 -12.29
N ALA A 512 23.18 -18.88 -13.39
CA ALA A 512 23.56 -20.21 -13.86
C ALA A 512 25.02 -20.23 -14.35
N VAL A 513 25.51 -19.11 -14.90
CA VAL A 513 26.91 -18.97 -15.34
C VAL A 513 27.82 -18.61 -14.16
N ASP A 514 27.43 -17.60 -13.36
CA ASP A 514 28.17 -17.18 -12.15
C ASP A 514 27.19 -16.83 -11.02
N PRO A 515 27.07 -17.68 -9.99
CA PRO A 515 26.19 -17.40 -8.84
C PRO A 515 26.52 -16.13 -8.05
N LYS A 516 27.69 -15.54 -8.28
CA LYS A 516 28.14 -14.28 -7.67
C LYS A 516 28.18 -13.11 -8.65
N ALA A 517 27.57 -13.27 -9.83
CA ALA A 517 27.52 -12.23 -10.84
C ALA A 517 26.99 -10.91 -10.25
N GLN A 518 27.60 -9.81 -10.67
CA GLN A 518 27.21 -8.47 -10.22
C GLN A 518 25.83 -8.09 -10.76
N ILE A 519 25.16 -7.23 -10.02
CA ILE A 519 23.80 -6.73 -10.30
C ILE A 519 23.76 -5.20 -10.46
N ASP A 520 24.92 -4.55 -10.54
CA ASP A 520 25.02 -3.10 -10.53
C ASP A 520 24.28 -2.44 -11.70
N ASP A 521 24.26 -3.09 -12.84
CA ASP A 521 23.51 -2.70 -14.04
C ASP A 521 21.98 -2.80 -13.90
N LEU A 522 21.51 -3.56 -12.93
CA LEU A 522 20.08 -3.75 -12.64
C LEU A 522 19.56 -2.88 -11.49
N LEU A 523 20.39 -2.02 -10.89
CA LEU A 523 19.96 -1.18 -9.78
C LEU A 523 18.96 -0.09 -10.23
N PRO A 524 17.96 0.28 -9.40
CA PRO A 524 16.83 1.14 -9.82
C PRO A 524 17.21 2.54 -10.33
N TRP A 525 18.39 3.03 -10.00
CA TRP A 525 18.89 4.36 -10.39
C TRP A 525 19.81 4.35 -11.61
N VAL A 526 20.01 3.19 -12.25
CA VAL A 526 20.79 3.08 -13.47
C VAL A 526 19.97 3.58 -14.67
N ASP A 527 20.59 4.30 -15.59
CA ASP A 527 19.92 4.96 -16.71
C ASP A 527 19.13 3.98 -17.58
N GLU A 528 19.63 2.76 -17.80
CA GLU A 528 18.94 1.74 -18.56
C GLU A 528 17.63 1.31 -17.87
N MET A 529 17.64 1.13 -16.54
CA MET A 529 16.45 0.80 -15.77
C MET A 529 15.47 1.98 -15.74
N GLN A 530 15.99 3.20 -15.60
CA GLN A 530 15.18 4.41 -15.63
C GLN A 530 14.50 4.64 -16.98
N SER A 531 15.17 4.37 -18.08
CA SER A 531 14.59 4.52 -19.42
C SER A 531 13.58 3.43 -19.77
N SER A 532 13.81 2.19 -19.31
CA SER A 532 12.99 1.03 -19.68
C SER A 532 11.74 0.84 -18.82
N PHE A 533 11.79 1.25 -17.54
CA PHE A 533 10.75 0.90 -16.56
C PHE A 533 10.16 2.11 -15.81
N ARG A 534 10.40 3.33 -16.26
CA ARG A 534 9.83 4.52 -15.63
C ARG A 534 8.32 4.46 -15.62
N SER A 535 7.72 4.62 -14.45
CA SER A 535 6.27 4.80 -14.34
C SER A 535 5.88 6.09 -15.05
N GLY A 536 4.87 6.04 -15.91
CA GLY A 536 4.32 7.25 -16.51
C GLY A 536 3.95 8.25 -15.42
N ALA A 537 4.39 9.50 -15.57
CA ALA A 537 4.08 10.59 -14.66
C ALA A 537 2.58 10.87 -14.62
#